data_4d67371627166c265677f762cdb5d518
#
_entry.id   4d67371627166c265677f762cdb5d518
#
_cell.length_a   1.000
_cell.length_b   1.000
_cell.length_c   1.000
_cell.angle_alpha   90.00
_cell.angle_beta   90.00
_cell.angle_gamma   90.00
#
_symmetry.space_group_name_H-M   'P 1'
#
loop_
_entity.id
_entity.type
_entity.pdbx_description
1 polymer ?
#
loop_
_entity_poly.entity_id
_entity_poly.type
_entity_poly.pdbx_seq_one_letter_code
_entity_poly.pdbx_strand_id
1 'polypeptide(L)'
;MRLSSTGCFPNCVRQRNGNTSTEKSIFVLRKHRSNPPMNTDPQQRRVAPPVRAGYRQRRTLGYSCSVITSQAKLIFGVDMEMESRIFSVTEYIRPSDGEPIRSVVLETKDSAVVVWHAHPGQEITAHVHPDGQDTWTVISGEAEYYQGGGKVAHLKAGDIAIAKPGQVHGALNTSPVPFVFVSVVASGNAGFALAEK
;
A
#
# COMPACT_ATOMS: atom_id res chain seq x y z
N MET A 1 0.53 -57.79 -20.67
CA MET A 1 -0.12 -57.16 -19.51
C MET A 1 0.31 -55.71 -19.41
N ARG A 2 -0.61 -54.84 -19.72
CA ARG A 2 -0.41 -53.36 -19.63
C ARG A 2 -0.96 -52.94 -18.28
N LEU A 3 -0.18 -52.23 -17.47
CA LEU A 3 -0.66 -51.50 -16.32
C LEU A 3 -0.46 -50.01 -16.59
N SER A 4 -1.59 -49.33 -16.85
CA SER A 4 -1.72 -47.88 -16.88
C SER A 4 -2.04 -47.41 -15.47
N SER A 5 -1.28 -46.49 -14.94
CA SER A 5 -1.72 -45.68 -13.77
C SER A 5 -1.37 -44.24 -14.02
N THR A 6 -2.32 -43.51 -14.57
CA THR A 6 -2.39 -42.06 -14.58
C THR A 6 -3.01 -41.61 -13.29
N GLY A 7 -2.19 -41.06 -12.38
CA GLY A 7 -2.64 -40.34 -11.19
C GLY A 7 -2.07 -38.91 -11.24
N CYS A 8 -2.78 -37.97 -11.88
CA CYS A 8 -2.51 -36.55 -11.74
C CYS A 8 -3.06 -36.03 -10.41
N PHE A 9 -2.19 -35.61 -9.53
CA PHE A 9 -2.56 -34.79 -8.37
C PHE A 9 -2.58 -33.31 -8.79
N PRO A 10 -3.66 -32.54 -8.56
CA PRO A 10 -3.69 -31.12 -8.81
C PRO A 10 -2.92 -30.39 -7.70
N ASN A 11 -1.94 -29.59 -8.05
CA ASN A 11 -1.08 -28.68 -7.25
C ASN A 11 0.41 -29.04 -7.21
N CYS A 12 1.00 -29.41 -8.35
CA CYS A 12 2.45 -29.49 -8.51
C CYS A 12 2.91 -28.36 -9.45
N VAL A 13 3.53 -27.30 -8.92
CA VAL A 13 4.20 -26.26 -9.72
C VAL A 13 5.66 -26.64 -9.90
N ARG A 14 6.06 -26.83 -11.16
CA ARG A 14 7.45 -27.16 -11.55
C ARG A 14 8.21 -25.86 -11.79
N GLN A 15 9.15 -25.50 -10.91
CA GLN A 15 10.14 -24.45 -11.19
C GLN A 15 11.34 -25.07 -11.91
N ARG A 16 11.68 -24.51 -13.07
CA ARG A 16 12.94 -24.84 -13.78
C ARG A 16 13.97 -23.75 -13.48
N ASN A 17 15.03 -24.12 -12.80
CA ASN A 17 16.24 -23.31 -12.75
C ASN A 17 17.19 -23.83 -13.83
N GLY A 18 17.44 -23.00 -14.84
CA GLY A 18 18.43 -23.31 -15.87
C GLY A 18 19.85 -23.07 -15.36
N ASN A 19 20.58 -24.12 -15.07
CA ASN A 19 21.97 -24.30 -15.50
C ASN A 19 22.47 -25.71 -15.12
N THR A 20 23.02 -26.38 -16.13
CA THR A 20 23.89 -27.57 -16.12
C THR A 20 23.51 -28.76 -15.26
N SER A 21 23.12 -29.82 -15.97
CA SER A 21 23.31 -31.26 -15.71
C SER A 21 23.37 -31.70 -14.24
N THR A 22 22.28 -31.75 -13.57
CA THR A 22 21.83 -32.82 -12.63
C THR A 22 20.45 -32.41 -12.08
N GLU A 23 19.38 -33.04 -12.56
CA GLU A 23 18.03 -32.83 -12.02
C GLU A 23 17.92 -33.47 -10.64
N LYS A 24 17.90 -32.65 -9.58
CA LYS A 24 17.39 -33.04 -8.26
C LYS A 24 16.01 -32.47 -8.06
N SER A 25 15.01 -33.32 -8.11
CA SER A 25 13.62 -32.94 -7.76
C SER A 25 13.48 -32.79 -6.24
N ILE A 26 13.24 -31.56 -5.78
CA ILE A 26 12.93 -31.31 -4.36
C ILE A 26 11.41 -31.23 -4.23
N PHE A 27 10.82 -32.17 -3.51
CA PHE A 27 9.40 -32.14 -3.15
C PHE A 27 9.23 -31.36 -1.84
N VAL A 28 8.54 -30.20 -1.89
CA VAL A 28 8.14 -29.46 -0.71
C VAL A 28 6.67 -29.76 -0.41
N LEU A 29 6.44 -30.55 0.62
CA LEU A 29 5.10 -30.81 1.16
C LEU A 29 4.65 -29.62 2.02
N ARG A 30 3.73 -28.80 1.51
CA ARG A 30 3.02 -27.82 2.34
C ARG A 30 1.93 -28.55 3.15
N LYS A 31 2.08 -28.58 4.46
CA LYS A 31 1.00 -28.97 5.37
C LYS A 31 -0.13 -27.93 5.33
N HIS A 32 -1.28 -28.31 4.80
CA HIS A 32 -2.53 -27.56 5.01
C HIS A 32 -2.89 -27.60 6.49
N ARG A 33 -2.87 -26.45 7.16
CA ARG A 33 -3.58 -26.28 8.43
C ARG A 33 -5.06 -26.10 8.08
N SER A 34 -5.87 -27.10 8.36
CA SER A 34 -7.31 -26.98 8.36
C SER A 34 -7.72 -26.09 9.54
N ASN A 35 -8.39 -24.99 9.25
CA ASN A 35 -9.08 -24.21 10.28
C ASN A 35 -10.22 -25.04 10.85
N PRO A 36 -10.43 -25.04 12.19
CA PRO A 36 -11.59 -25.68 12.78
C PRO A 36 -12.87 -24.96 12.33
N PRO A 37 -14.01 -25.69 12.24
CA PRO A 37 -15.28 -25.09 11.82
C PRO A 37 -15.73 -24.04 12.83
N MET A 38 -16.22 -22.88 12.31
CA MET A 38 -16.85 -21.84 13.13
C MET A 38 -18.12 -22.42 13.80
N ASN A 39 -18.13 -22.40 15.12
CA ASN A 39 -19.30 -22.74 15.92
C ASN A 39 -20.34 -21.62 15.79
N THR A 40 -21.49 -21.94 15.18
CA THR A 40 -22.60 -21.00 14.93
C THR A 40 -23.71 -21.16 15.98
N ASP A 41 -23.41 -21.37 17.26
CA ASP A 41 -24.41 -21.39 18.30
C ASP A 41 -24.73 -19.99 18.85
N PRO A 42 -25.94 -19.43 18.63
CA PRO A 42 -26.30 -18.07 19.03
C PRO A 42 -26.56 -17.88 20.52
N GLN A 43 -26.53 -18.93 21.36
CA GLN A 43 -27.00 -18.85 22.75
C GLN A 43 -25.94 -18.80 23.85
N GLN A 44 -24.65 -18.68 23.52
CA GLN A 44 -23.60 -18.56 24.54
C GLN A 44 -22.92 -17.18 24.63
N ARG A 45 -23.65 -16.09 24.47
CA ARG A 45 -23.16 -14.80 24.94
C ARG A 45 -23.31 -14.70 26.46
N ARG A 46 -22.40 -15.29 27.21
CA ARG A 46 -22.22 -14.94 28.63
C ARG A 46 -21.50 -13.57 28.67
N VAL A 47 -22.28 -12.55 29.08
CA VAL A 47 -21.76 -11.23 29.39
C VAL A 47 -20.82 -11.36 30.57
N ALA A 48 -19.55 -11.08 30.39
CA ALA A 48 -18.59 -11.00 31.51
C ALA A 48 -18.93 -9.78 32.37
N PRO A 49 -18.87 -9.87 33.69
CA PRO A 49 -19.14 -8.76 34.60
C PRO A 49 -18.01 -7.69 34.43
N PRO A 50 -18.32 -6.41 34.66
CA PRO A 50 -17.33 -5.35 34.50
C PRO A 50 -16.25 -5.51 35.60
N VAL A 51 -15.01 -5.66 35.17
CA VAL A 51 -13.85 -5.61 36.04
C VAL A 51 -13.70 -4.17 36.53
N ARG A 52 -13.96 -3.95 37.82
CA ARG A 52 -13.63 -2.69 38.50
C ARG A 52 -12.11 -2.59 38.59
N ALA A 53 -11.50 -1.93 37.65
CA ALA A 53 -10.11 -1.49 37.76
C ALA A 53 -10.04 -0.35 38.76
N GLY A 54 -9.61 -0.66 39.99
CA GLY A 54 -9.18 0.31 40.97
C GLY A 54 -7.90 0.99 40.48
N TYR A 55 -8.04 2.09 39.76
CA TYR A 55 -6.90 2.90 39.32
C TYR A 55 -6.36 3.67 40.52
N ARG A 56 -5.32 3.14 41.17
CA ARG A 56 -4.51 3.87 42.15
C ARG A 56 -3.73 4.94 41.39
N GLN A 57 -4.17 6.19 41.45
CA GLN A 57 -3.40 7.34 40.99
C GLN A 57 -2.04 7.36 41.74
N ARG A 58 -0.99 6.87 41.07
CA ARG A 58 0.37 7.26 41.45
C ARG A 58 0.51 8.70 41.01
N ARG A 59 0.74 9.61 41.98
CA ARG A 59 1.21 10.96 41.67
C ARG A 59 2.56 10.82 40.99
N THR A 60 2.56 10.84 39.68
CA THR A 60 3.76 11.12 38.89
C THR A 60 4.04 12.61 39.02
N LEU A 61 5.17 12.94 39.63
CA LEU A 61 5.73 14.28 39.54
C LEU A 61 5.89 14.57 38.04
N GLY A 62 5.02 15.43 37.53
CA GLY A 62 5.05 15.87 36.14
C GLY A 62 6.27 16.73 35.92
N TYR A 63 7.35 16.12 35.46
CA TYR A 63 8.37 16.86 34.75
C TYR A 63 7.82 17.17 33.37
N SER A 64 7.49 18.44 33.15
CA SER A 64 7.04 18.93 31.86
C SER A 64 8.14 18.64 30.84
N CYS A 65 7.80 17.90 29.78
CA CYS A 65 8.70 17.56 28.68
C CYS A 65 9.24 18.81 27.94
N SER A 66 8.60 19.97 28.17
CA SER A 66 9.01 21.25 27.60
C SER A 66 10.33 21.82 28.17
N VAL A 67 10.75 21.37 29.35
CA VAL A 67 12.00 21.86 29.97
C VAL A 67 13.23 21.18 29.38
N ILE A 68 13.11 19.93 28.91
CA ILE A 68 14.25 19.17 28.37
C ILE A 68 14.61 19.68 26.96
N THR A 69 13.62 20.02 26.13
CA THR A 69 13.86 20.61 24.80
C THR A 69 14.52 21.97 24.86
N SER A 70 14.16 22.81 25.86
CA SER A 70 14.75 24.14 26.05
C SER A 70 16.24 24.05 26.46
N GLN A 71 16.62 23.08 27.29
CA GLN A 71 18.01 22.93 27.73
C GLN A 71 18.94 22.31 26.69
N ALA A 72 18.42 21.39 25.84
CA ALA A 72 19.19 20.83 24.72
C ALA A 72 19.56 21.89 23.68
N LYS A 73 18.67 22.85 23.45
CA LYS A 73 18.93 24.01 22.57
C LYS A 73 20.07 24.92 23.08
N LEU A 74 20.23 25.01 24.39
CA LEU A 74 21.25 25.87 25.01
C LEU A 74 22.66 25.25 24.96
N ILE A 75 22.76 23.92 24.92
CA ILE A 75 24.04 23.21 25.05
C ILE A 75 24.65 22.85 23.70
N PHE A 76 23.80 22.54 22.67
CA PHE A 76 24.29 22.02 21.39
C PHE A 76 23.99 22.90 20.19
N GLY A 77 23.19 23.98 20.32
CA GLY A 77 22.89 24.93 19.23
C GLY A 77 22.23 24.31 17.99
N VAL A 78 21.78 23.08 18.09
CA VAL A 78 21.15 22.32 16.98
C VAL A 78 19.71 22.06 17.37
N ASP A 79 18.76 22.63 16.64
CA ASP A 79 17.38 22.18 16.66
C ASP A 79 17.36 20.77 16.05
N MET A 80 17.44 19.75 16.88
CA MET A 80 17.07 18.39 16.47
C MET A 80 15.53 18.34 16.40
N GLU A 81 14.94 18.98 15.39
CA GLU A 81 13.59 18.64 14.98
C GLU A 81 13.64 17.18 14.56
N MET A 82 13.04 16.32 15.36
CA MET A 82 12.85 14.92 14.96
C MET A 82 11.88 14.93 13.79
N GLU A 83 12.44 14.80 12.59
CA GLU A 83 11.66 14.68 11.35
C GLU A 83 10.65 13.54 11.51
N SER A 84 9.37 13.83 11.32
CA SER A 84 8.33 12.81 11.41
C SER A 84 8.59 11.72 10.37
N ARG A 85 8.46 10.47 10.78
CA ARG A 85 8.61 9.29 9.91
C ARG A 85 7.31 8.55 9.73
N ILE A 86 6.22 9.05 10.33
CA ILE A 86 4.88 8.47 10.27
C ILE A 86 3.93 9.57 9.83
N PHE A 87 3.19 9.30 8.76
CA PHE A 87 2.27 10.24 8.12
C PHE A 87 0.90 9.58 7.99
N SER A 88 -0.16 10.32 8.28
CA SER A 88 -1.53 9.85 8.04
C SER A 88 -1.98 10.25 6.65
N VAL A 89 -2.43 9.30 5.84
CA VAL A 89 -2.95 9.58 4.48
C VAL A 89 -4.05 10.65 4.51
N THR A 90 -4.90 10.64 5.54
CA THR A 90 -6.01 11.59 5.67
C THR A 90 -5.57 13.04 5.79
N GLU A 91 -4.37 13.29 6.30
CA GLU A 91 -3.80 14.65 6.42
C GLU A 91 -3.35 15.22 5.07
N TYR A 92 -3.17 14.35 4.07
CA TYR A 92 -2.71 14.72 2.73
C TYR A 92 -3.80 14.64 1.67
N ILE A 93 -5.02 14.26 2.00
CA ILE A 93 -6.15 14.31 1.08
C ILE A 93 -6.48 15.79 0.79
N ARG A 94 -6.38 16.19 -0.48
CA ARG A 94 -6.67 17.55 -0.96
C ARG A 94 -7.71 17.48 -2.07
N PRO A 95 -9.01 17.51 -1.76
CA PRO A 95 -10.06 17.64 -2.77
C PRO A 95 -9.89 18.93 -3.57
N SER A 96 -10.21 18.89 -4.85
CA SER A 96 -10.19 20.04 -5.76
C SER A 96 -11.38 19.95 -6.70
N ASP A 97 -12.06 21.07 -6.94
CA ASP A 97 -13.14 21.15 -7.93
C ASP A 97 -12.59 21.22 -9.38
N GLY A 98 -11.29 21.48 -9.52
CA GLY A 98 -10.57 21.45 -10.80
C GLY A 98 -9.82 20.12 -11.00
N GLU A 99 -8.57 20.21 -11.41
CA GLU A 99 -7.68 19.04 -11.55
C GLU A 99 -7.36 18.41 -10.18
N PRO A 100 -7.17 17.09 -10.11
CA PRO A 100 -6.67 16.45 -8.91
C PRO A 100 -5.31 17.00 -8.47
N ILE A 101 -5.16 17.24 -7.16
CA ILE A 101 -3.94 17.85 -6.61
C ILE A 101 -2.93 16.76 -6.27
N ARG A 102 -1.68 16.92 -6.76
CA ARG A 102 -0.52 16.12 -6.32
C ARG A 102 -0.13 16.57 -4.90
N SER A 103 -0.62 15.86 -3.89
CA SER A 103 -0.33 16.17 -2.48
C SER A 103 0.90 15.40 -2.00
N VAL A 104 2.04 16.09 -1.90
CA VAL A 104 3.33 15.48 -1.54
C VAL A 104 3.40 15.22 -0.05
N VAL A 105 3.63 13.97 0.33
CA VAL A 105 3.91 13.54 1.71
C VAL A 105 5.39 13.70 2.01
N LEU A 106 6.22 13.17 1.13
CA LEU A 106 7.69 13.23 1.22
C LEU A 106 8.27 13.15 -0.18
N GLU A 107 9.32 13.94 -0.42
CA GLU A 107 10.09 13.86 -1.66
C GLU A 107 11.59 13.86 -1.33
N THR A 108 12.31 12.89 -1.86
CA THR A 108 13.74 12.69 -1.66
C THR A 108 14.42 12.44 -3.01
N LYS A 109 15.74 12.30 -3.02
CA LYS A 109 16.46 11.87 -4.23
C LYS A 109 16.11 10.45 -4.68
N ASP A 110 15.58 9.62 -3.76
CA ASP A 110 15.32 8.19 -4.01
C ASP A 110 13.85 7.90 -4.36
N SER A 111 12.91 8.74 -3.89
CA SER A 111 11.48 8.56 -4.16
C SER A 111 10.65 9.80 -3.83
N ALA A 112 9.44 9.86 -4.42
CA ALA A 112 8.37 10.77 -4.02
C ALA A 112 7.17 9.94 -3.55
N VAL A 113 6.63 10.24 -2.37
CA VAL A 113 5.39 9.67 -1.83
C VAL A 113 4.30 10.72 -1.92
N VAL A 114 3.23 10.41 -2.61
CA VAL A 114 2.16 11.36 -2.96
C VAL A 114 0.80 10.75 -2.65
N VAL A 115 -0.11 11.56 -2.11
CA VAL A 115 -1.53 11.20 -1.98
C VAL A 115 -2.32 11.91 -3.08
N TRP A 116 -3.17 11.16 -3.73
CA TRP A 116 -4.10 11.65 -4.73
C TRP A 116 -5.54 11.47 -4.27
N HIS A 117 -6.35 12.44 -4.62
CA HIS A 117 -7.80 12.40 -4.46
C HIS A 117 -8.45 12.87 -5.76
N ALA A 118 -9.31 12.04 -6.34
CA ALA A 118 -10.07 12.37 -7.53
C ALA A 118 -11.57 12.24 -7.25
N HIS A 119 -12.33 13.32 -7.45
CA HIS A 119 -13.78 13.29 -7.42
C HIS A 119 -14.35 12.42 -8.57
N PRO A 120 -15.63 12.01 -8.50
CA PRO A 120 -16.31 11.41 -9.64
C PRO A 120 -16.13 12.23 -10.93
N GLY A 121 -15.71 11.59 -12.01
CA GLY A 121 -15.45 12.21 -13.29
C GLY A 121 -14.08 12.88 -13.45
N GLN A 122 -13.30 13.03 -12.38
CA GLN A 122 -11.93 13.56 -12.48
C GLN A 122 -10.94 12.51 -12.94
N GLU A 123 -9.87 12.98 -13.56
CA GLU A 123 -8.86 12.16 -14.22
C GLU A 123 -7.44 12.50 -13.74
N ILE A 124 -6.65 11.46 -13.44
CA ILE A 124 -5.20 11.53 -13.45
C ILE A 124 -4.79 11.25 -14.88
N THR A 125 -4.35 12.26 -15.59
CA THR A 125 -4.03 12.20 -17.04
C THR A 125 -3.01 11.10 -17.32
N ALA A 126 -3.17 10.42 -18.47
CA ALA A 126 -2.26 9.37 -18.89
C ALA A 126 -0.83 9.94 -19.09
N HIS A 127 0.14 9.30 -18.45
CA HIS A 127 1.54 9.72 -18.45
C HIS A 127 2.49 8.54 -18.27
N VAL A 128 3.78 8.83 -18.40
CA VAL A 128 4.88 7.90 -18.14
C VAL A 128 5.93 8.57 -17.25
N HIS A 129 6.62 7.75 -16.45
CA HIS A 129 7.89 8.10 -15.82
C HIS A 129 9.01 7.39 -16.59
N PRO A 130 9.79 8.10 -17.43
CA PRO A 130 10.81 7.46 -18.27
C PRO A 130 11.85 6.67 -17.47
N ASP A 131 12.28 7.22 -16.32
CA ASP A 131 13.40 6.72 -15.51
C ASP A 131 12.96 6.22 -14.12
N GLY A 132 11.66 6.03 -13.90
CA GLY A 132 11.12 5.62 -12.60
C GLY A 132 9.93 4.71 -12.69
N GLN A 133 9.77 3.91 -11.63
CA GLN A 133 8.58 3.10 -11.40
C GLN A 133 7.57 3.90 -10.56
N ASP A 134 6.30 3.87 -10.93
CA ASP A 134 5.22 4.34 -10.06
C ASP A 134 4.42 3.17 -9.50
N THR A 135 4.17 3.20 -8.20
CA THR A 135 3.42 2.17 -7.50
C THR A 135 2.24 2.81 -6.78
N TRP A 136 1.04 2.51 -7.21
CA TRP A 136 -0.20 3.00 -6.62
C TRP A 136 -0.78 1.97 -5.65
N THR A 137 -1.13 2.41 -4.46
CA THR A 137 -1.89 1.62 -3.49
C THR A 137 -3.24 2.30 -3.29
N VAL A 138 -4.31 1.65 -3.70
CA VAL A 138 -5.67 2.20 -3.61
C VAL A 138 -6.17 2.11 -2.17
N ILE A 139 -6.53 3.26 -1.60
CA ILE A 139 -7.03 3.41 -0.22
C ILE A 139 -8.56 3.32 -0.18
N SER A 140 -9.23 4.01 -1.11
CA SER A 140 -10.70 4.01 -1.18
C SER A 140 -11.19 4.31 -2.59
N GLY A 141 -12.45 3.95 -2.88
CA GLY A 141 -13.08 4.13 -4.18
C GLY A 141 -12.58 3.15 -5.23
N GLU A 142 -12.90 3.44 -6.46
CA GLU A 142 -12.53 2.64 -7.65
C GLU A 142 -12.38 3.55 -8.87
N ALA A 143 -11.59 3.12 -9.86
CA ALA A 143 -11.33 3.89 -11.08
C ALA A 143 -10.97 2.99 -12.26
N GLU A 144 -11.09 3.52 -13.46
CA GLU A 144 -10.53 2.94 -14.67
C GLU A 144 -9.07 3.36 -14.84
N TYR A 145 -8.16 2.40 -14.78
CA TYR A 145 -6.71 2.60 -14.84
C TYR A 145 -6.20 2.36 -16.27
N TYR A 146 -5.46 3.32 -16.81
CA TYR A 146 -4.89 3.25 -18.16
C TYR A 146 -3.61 2.43 -18.18
N GLN A 147 -3.48 1.57 -19.18
CA GLN A 147 -2.31 0.72 -19.40
C GLN A 147 -1.62 0.99 -20.75
N GLY A 148 -2.09 2.03 -21.47
CA GLY A 148 -1.61 2.37 -22.81
C GLY A 148 -2.20 1.52 -23.93
N GLY A 149 -2.21 2.06 -25.14
CA GLY A 149 -2.77 1.39 -26.33
C GLY A 149 -4.25 1.08 -26.22
N GLY A 150 -5.01 1.97 -25.58
CA GLY A 150 -6.46 1.81 -25.35
C GLY A 150 -6.86 0.75 -24.33
N LYS A 151 -5.89 0.17 -23.60
CA LYS A 151 -6.17 -0.83 -22.57
C LYS A 151 -6.49 -0.15 -21.25
N VAL A 152 -7.58 -0.62 -20.62
CA VAL A 152 -8.06 -0.15 -19.32
C VAL A 152 -8.20 -1.34 -18.38
N ALA A 153 -7.83 -1.14 -17.12
CA ALA A 153 -8.07 -2.08 -16.02
C ALA A 153 -8.90 -1.41 -14.93
N HIS A 154 -9.70 -2.18 -14.22
CA HIS A 154 -10.46 -1.67 -13.09
C HIS A 154 -9.63 -1.79 -11.81
N LEU A 155 -9.45 -0.67 -11.09
CA LEU A 155 -8.82 -0.60 -9.77
C LEU A 155 -9.86 -0.30 -8.70
N LYS A 156 -9.72 -0.91 -7.54
CA LYS A 156 -10.56 -0.69 -6.36
C LYS A 156 -9.72 -0.70 -5.07
N ALA A 157 -10.32 -0.28 -3.99
CA ALA A 157 -9.69 -0.27 -2.67
C ALA A 157 -9.03 -1.62 -2.33
N GLY A 158 -7.75 -1.55 -1.92
CA GLY A 158 -6.89 -2.71 -1.62
C GLY A 158 -6.04 -3.21 -2.80
N ASP A 159 -6.28 -2.74 -4.02
CA ASP A 159 -5.46 -3.11 -5.18
C ASP A 159 -4.14 -2.32 -5.19
N ILE A 160 -3.13 -2.91 -5.81
CA ILE A 160 -1.84 -2.29 -6.09
C ILE A 160 -1.62 -2.32 -7.61
N ALA A 161 -1.41 -1.14 -8.20
CA ALA A 161 -0.99 -1.00 -9.60
C ALA A 161 0.48 -0.62 -9.66
N ILE A 162 1.23 -1.18 -10.61
CA ILE A 162 2.65 -0.91 -10.81
C ILE A 162 2.87 -0.55 -12.27
N ALA A 163 3.36 0.67 -12.52
CA ALA A 163 3.87 1.11 -13.80
C ALA A 163 5.40 1.14 -13.76
N LYS A 164 6.04 0.27 -14.53
CA LYS A 164 7.51 0.26 -14.68
C LYS A 164 7.96 1.47 -15.49
N PRO A 165 9.27 1.81 -15.51
CA PRO A 165 9.79 2.90 -16.33
C PRO A 165 9.25 2.86 -17.76
N GLY A 166 8.73 3.99 -18.23
CA GLY A 166 8.16 4.14 -19.57
C GLY A 166 6.78 3.52 -19.80
N GLN A 167 6.19 2.84 -18.81
CA GLN A 167 4.82 2.31 -18.95
C GLN A 167 3.78 3.41 -18.72
N VAL A 168 2.81 3.49 -19.64
CA VAL A 168 1.68 4.42 -19.56
C VAL A 168 0.82 4.05 -18.36
N HIS A 169 0.45 5.06 -17.58
CA HIS A 169 -0.51 4.96 -16.48
C HIS A 169 -1.25 6.27 -16.27
N GLY A 170 -2.35 6.18 -15.59
CA GLY A 170 -3.29 7.24 -15.30
C GLY A 170 -4.62 6.61 -14.90
N ALA A 171 -5.61 7.38 -14.50
CA ALA A 171 -6.91 6.81 -14.14
C ALA A 171 -8.04 7.82 -14.26
N LEU A 172 -9.21 7.36 -14.64
CA LEU A 172 -10.47 8.12 -14.60
C LEU A 172 -11.35 7.55 -13.48
N ASN A 173 -11.77 8.40 -12.56
CA ASN A 173 -12.78 8.01 -11.59
C ASN A 173 -14.17 7.99 -12.23
N THR A 174 -14.62 6.82 -12.64
CA THR A 174 -15.98 6.59 -13.20
C THR A 174 -17.00 6.22 -12.12
N SER A 175 -16.57 6.07 -10.86
CA SER A 175 -17.43 5.72 -9.73
C SER A 175 -18.16 6.92 -9.14
N PRO A 176 -19.25 6.72 -8.38
CA PRO A 176 -19.98 7.82 -7.72
C PRO A 176 -19.32 8.33 -6.45
N VAL A 177 -18.18 7.78 -6.04
CA VAL A 177 -17.47 8.15 -4.81
C VAL A 177 -16.03 8.57 -5.12
N PRO A 178 -15.38 9.36 -4.24
CA PRO A 178 -13.99 9.74 -4.43
C PRO A 178 -13.05 8.53 -4.53
N PHE A 179 -12.11 8.59 -5.47
CA PHE A 179 -11.00 7.65 -5.62
C PHE A 179 -9.75 8.22 -4.93
N VAL A 180 -9.22 7.49 -3.94
CA VAL A 180 -8.06 7.92 -3.17
C VAL A 180 -6.99 6.84 -3.24
N PHE A 181 -5.77 7.24 -3.56
CA PHE A 181 -4.62 6.33 -3.59
C PHE A 181 -3.34 7.02 -3.15
N VAL A 182 -2.38 6.21 -2.72
CA VAL A 182 -1.00 6.63 -2.47
C VAL A 182 -0.16 6.18 -3.66
N SER A 183 0.58 7.11 -4.26
CA SER A 183 1.58 6.85 -5.29
C SER A 183 2.98 6.94 -4.69
N VAL A 184 3.83 5.99 -5.03
CA VAL A 184 5.26 6.00 -4.71
C VAL A 184 6.04 5.94 -6.01
N VAL A 185 6.58 7.09 -6.43
CA VAL A 185 7.46 7.19 -7.60
C VAL A 185 8.90 6.98 -7.15
N ALA A 186 9.54 5.94 -7.61
CA ALA A 186 10.96 5.62 -7.42
C ALA A 186 11.65 5.62 -8.80
N SER A 187 12.63 6.38 -9.01
CA SER A 187 13.57 7.25 -8.33
C SER A 187 13.07 8.71 -8.21
N GLY A 188 13.80 9.56 -7.44
CA GLY A 188 13.46 10.99 -7.34
C GLY A 188 13.61 11.76 -8.69
N ASN A 189 14.35 11.24 -9.65
CA ASN A 189 14.52 11.77 -11.00
C ASN A 189 13.77 10.95 -12.06
N ALA A 190 12.62 10.41 -11.71
CA ALA A 190 11.83 9.53 -12.58
C ALA A 190 11.39 10.16 -13.91
N GLY A 191 11.41 11.49 -13.98
CA GLY A 191 10.87 12.23 -15.12
C GLY A 191 9.34 12.18 -15.19
N PHE A 192 8.77 12.93 -16.12
CA PHE A 192 7.33 12.94 -16.41
C PHE A 192 7.11 13.33 -17.86
N ALA A 193 6.30 12.58 -18.58
CA ALA A 193 5.84 12.93 -19.91
C ALA A 193 4.39 12.49 -20.11
N LEU A 194 3.58 13.33 -20.73
CA LEU A 194 2.22 12.97 -21.14
C LEU A 194 2.26 11.85 -22.18
N ALA A 195 1.26 10.98 -22.15
CA ALA A 195 1.14 9.83 -23.04
C ALA A 195 -0.30 9.70 -23.56
N GLU A 196 -0.46 8.97 -24.67
CA GLU A 196 -1.77 8.54 -25.14
C GLU A 196 -2.30 7.39 -24.28
N LYS A 197 -3.63 7.38 -24.07
CA LYS A 197 -4.34 6.35 -23.27
C LYS A 197 -4.29 4.98 -23.91
#